data_a4218286ffcf46cf19217c52535cde19
#
_entry.id   a4218286ffcf46cf19217c52535cde19
#
_cell.length_a   1.000
_cell.length_b   1.000
_cell.length_c   1.000
_cell.angle_alpha   90.00
_cell.angle_beta   90.00
_cell.angle_gamma   90.00
#
_symmetry.space_group_name_H-M   'P 1'
#
loop_
_entity.id
_entity.type
_entity.pdbx_description
1 polymer ?
#
loop_
_entity_poly.entity_id
_entity_poly.type
_entity_poly.pdbx_seq_one_letter_code
_entity_poly.pdbx_strand_id
1 'polypeptide(L)'
;MKLLDAEYLADFIAKNYGKASKIVEVMVGAHPWVAQSIREKLPNTSIIATDVDEEKIEYVKEACPTLEVVQDDILAPGFEVYKAAGLIYSIRPPPEFVPELVKLASKADCDLLIRPYSGEVAGYSFSQMDGWKIVKNNTASFYLLKKEHQ
;
A
#
# COMPACT_ATOMS: atom_id res chain seq x y z
N MET A 1 -13.85 -7.32 -6.80
CA MET A 1 -13.67 -8.62 -6.16
C MET A 1 -12.63 -8.53 -5.05
N LYS A 2 -12.94 -9.07 -3.89
CA LYS A 2 -12.05 -9.02 -2.75
C LYS A 2 -10.94 -10.05 -2.90
N LEU A 3 -9.70 -9.67 -2.54
CA LEU A 3 -8.59 -10.62 -2.51
C LEU A 3 -8.83 -11.66 -1.40
N LEU A 4 -8.47 -12.92 -1.67
CA LEU A 4 -8.61 -13.98 -0.67
C LEU A 4 -7.76 -13.72 0.58
N ASP A 5 -6.62 -13.06 0.41
CA ASP A 5 -5.68 -12.78 1.51
C ASP A 5 -5.79 -11.36 2.07
N ALA A 6 -6.82 -10.60 1.67
CA ALA A 6 -6.96 -9.19 2.08
C ALA A 6 -7.00 -9.02 3.60
N GLU A 7 -7.73 -9.87 4.29
CA GLU A 7 -7.82 -9.80 5.75
C GLU A 7 -6.48 -10.08 6.42
N TYR A 8 -5.73 -11.06 5.91
CA TYR A 8 -4.43 -11.39 6.50
C TYR A 8 -3.43 -10.26 6.29
N LEU A 9 -3.48 -9.61 5.13
CA LEU A 9 -2.63 -8.46 4.86
C LEU A 9 -3.02 -7.28 5.76
N ALA A 10 -4.30 -7.00 5.89
CA ALA A 10 -4.79 -5.93 6.75
C ALA A 10 -4.44 -6.20 8.23
N ASP A 11 -4.53 -7.45 8.68
CA ASP A 11 -4.15 -7.84 10.03
C ASP A 11 -2.67 -7.58 10.29
N PHE A 12 -1.81 -7.95 9.33
CA PHE A 12 -0.38 -7.70 9.46
C PHE A 12 -0.10 -6.20 9.59
N ILE A 13 -0.71 -5.41 8.70
CA ILE A 13 -0.50 -3.96 8.70
C ILE A 13 -0.99 -3.34 10.01
N ALA A 14 -2.18 -3.70 10.45
CA ALA A 14 -2.75 -3.16 11.68
C ALA A 14 -1.90 -3.52 12.90
N LYS A 15 -1.38 -4.75 12.94
CA LYS A 15 -0.55 -5.20 14.05
C LYS A 15 0.80 -4.50 14.10
N ASN A 16 1.43 -4.31 12.96
CA ASN A 16 2.81 -3.82 12.90
C ASN A 16 2.92 -2.31 12.70
N TYR A 17 1.86 -1.67 12.22
CA TYR A 17 1.84 -0.22 11.94
C TYR A 17 0.71 0.50 12.66
N GLY A 18 0.18 -0.12 13.72
CA GLY A 18 -0.94 0.46 14.48
C GLY A 18 -0.63 1.76 15.20
N LYS A 19 0.66 2.08 15.37
CA LYS A 19 1.08 3.34 16.00
C LYS A 19 1.37 4.45 14.99
N ALA A 20 1.30 4.14 13.71
CA ALA A 20 1.50 5.13 12.66
C ALA A 20 0.36 6.14 12.67
N SER A 21 0.66 7.40 12.40
CA SER A 21 -0.38 8.42 12.29
C SER A 21 -1.08 8.37 10.95
N LYS A 22 -0.41 7.80 9.93
CA LYS A 22 -0.92 7.76 8.57
C LYS A 22 -0.40 6.52 7.85
N ILE A 23 -1.26 5.88 7.09
CA ILE A 23 -0.93 4.74 6.21
C ILE A 23 -1.57 5.04 4.85
N VAL A 24 -0.80 4.88 3.77
CA VAL A 24 -1.28 5.22 2.42
C VAL A 24 -1.17 4.02 1.49
N GLU A 25 -2.28 3.69 0.84
CA GLU A 25 -2.29 2.73 -0.27
C GLU A 25 -2.15 3.47 -1.58
N VAL A 26 -1.14 3.10 -2.39
CA VAL A 26 -0.89 3.70 -3.70
C VAL A 26 -1.43 2.80 -4.79
N MET A 27 -2.07 3.39 -5.80
CA MET A 27 -2.68 2.67 -6.92
C MET A 27 -3.75 1.69 -6.46
N VAL A 28 -4.71 2.21 -5.71
CA VAL A 28 -5.77 1.39 -5.11
C VAL A 28 -6.68 0.73 -6.15
N GLY A 29 -6.82 1.34 -7.32
CA GLY A 29 -7.73 0.84 -8.35
C GLY A 29 -9.18 0.84 -7.86
N ALA A 30 -9.90 -0.22 -8.22
CA ALA A 30 -11.30 -0.42 -7.80
C ALA A 30 -11.40 -1.48 -6.70
N HIS A 31 -10.33 -1.68 -5.92
CA HIS A 31 -10.25 -2.75 -4.91
C HIS A 31 -9.78 -2.22 -3.56
N PRO A 32 -10.63 -1.45 -2.86
CA PRO A 32 -10.22 -0.78 -1.61
C PRO A 32 -10.33 -1.66 -0.36
N TRP A 33 -10.42 -2.98 -0.51
CA TRP A 33 -10.81 -3.86 0.58
C TRP A 33 -9.78 -3.93 1.71
N VAL A 34 -8.48 -3.87 1.38
CA VAL A 34 -7.43 -3.86 2.40
C VAL A 34 -7.47 -2.53 3.15
N ALA A 35 -7.54 -1.42 2.44
CA ALA A 35 -7.61 -0.09 3.06
C ALA A 35 -8.83 0.04 3.96
N GLN A 36 -9.99 -0.46 3.51
CA GLN A 36 -11.20 -0.43 4.30
C GLN A 36 -11.05 -1.26 5.58
N SER A 37 -10.47 -2.45 5.45
CA SER A 37 -10.24 -3.30 6.62
C SER A 37 -9.30 -2.65 7.63
N ILE A 38 -8.23 -2.01 7.15
CA ILE A 38 -7.32 -1.27 8.02
C ILE A 38 -8.06 -0.11 8.69
N ARG A 39 -8.91 0.61 7.93
CA ARG A 39 -9.70 1.71 8.49
C ARG A 39 -10.54 1.25 9.67
N GLU A 40 -11.16 0.09 9.55
CA GLU A 40 -11.98 -0.48 10.61
C GLU A 40 -11.15 -0.89 11.84
N LYS A 41 -9.95 -1.43 11.61
CA LYS A 41 -9.07 -1.89 12.68
C LYS A 41 -8.34 -0.74 13.38
N LEU A 42 -8.08 0.36 12.68
CA LEU A 42 -7.32 1.49 13.18
C LEU A 42 -8.13 2.78 13.05
N PRO A 43 -9.18 2.96 13.86
CA PRO A 43 -10.09 4.10 13.66
C PRO A 43 -9.45 5.46 13.91
N ASN A 44 -8.32 5.50 14.61
CA ASN A 44 -7.64 6.76 14.94
C ASN A 44 -6.45 7.06 14.02
N THR A 45 -6.17 6.18 13.04
CA THR A 45 -5.09 6.37 12.08
C THR A 45 -5.67 6.97 10.79
N SER A 46 -4.97 7.88 10.16
CA SER A 46 -5.35 8.39 8.85
C SER A 46 -5.05 7.32 7.80
N ILE A 47 -6.08 6.82 7.14
CA ILE A 47 -5.94 5.81 6.08
C ILE A 47 -6.34 6.46 4.77
N ILE A 48 -5.37 6.58 3.85
CA ILE A 48 -5.56 7.26 2.57
C ILE A 48 -5.33 6.26 1.43
N ALA A 49 -6.19 6.30 0.43
CA ALA A 49 -6.00 5.53 -0.80
C ALA A 49 -5.84 6.49 -1.97
N THR A 50 -4.88 6.23 -2.85
CA THR A 50 -4.62 7.10 -4.01
C THR A 50 -4.70 6.32 -5.31
N ASP A 51 -5.05 7.01 -6.38
CA ASP A 51 -5.02 6.49 -7.74
C ASP A 51 -5.00 7.66 -8.71
N VAL A 52 -4.47 7.45 -9.91
CA VAL A 52 -4.46 8.48 -10.94
C VAL A 52 -5.79 8.54 -11.71
N ASP A 53 -6.53 7.44 -11.73
CA ASP A 53 -7.77 7.30 -12.49
C ASP A 53 -8.94 7.88 -11.71
N GLU A 54 -9.50 8.98 -12.23
CA GLU A 54 -10.61 9.68 -11.59
C GLU A 54 -11.85 8.81 -11.41
N GLU A 55 -12.15 7.93 -12.36
CA GLU A 55 -13.30 7.04 -12.25
C GLU A 55 -13.14 6.05 -11.10
N LYS A 56 -11.94 5.53 -10.91
CA LYS A 56 -11.66 4.62 -9.80
C LYS A 56 -11.74 5.34 -8.47
N ILE A 57 -11.25 6.57 -8.40
CA ILE A 57 -11.37 7.40 -7.19
C ILE A 57 -12.84 7.58 -6.82
N GLU A 58 -13.69 7.91 -7.78
CA GLU A 58 -15.12 8.10 -7.49
C GLU A 58 -15.78 6.79 -7.05
N TYR A 59 -15.41 5.67 -7.70
CA TYR A 59 -15.93 4.37 -7.30
C TYR A 59 -15.55 4.04 -5.84
N VAL A 60 -14.30 4.26 -5.47
CA VAL A 60 -13.83 3.96 -4.11
C VAL A 60 -14.50 4.86 -3.08
N LYS A 61 -14.70 6.13 -3.40
CA LYS A 61 -15.41 7.06 -2.50
C LYS A 61 -16.83 6.57 -2.20
N GLU A 62 -17.52 6.07 -3.22
CA GLU A 62 -18.87 5.55 -3.04
C GLU A 62 -18.89 4.24 -2.27
N ALA A 63 -17.95 3.34 -2.58
CA ALA A 63 -17.89 2.02 -1.95
C ALA A 63 -17.44 2.09 -0.49
N CYS A 64 -16.58 3.04 -0.16
CA CYS A 64 -15.98 3.17 1.17
C CYS A 64 -16.04 4.61 1.65
N PRO A 65 -17.22 5.10 2.09
CA PRO A 65 -17.40 6.51 2.45
C PRO A 65 -16.53 6.98 3.61
N THR A 66 -16.06 6.08 4.46
CA THR A 66 -15.22 6.45 5.61
C THR A 66 -13.73 6.49 5.27
N LEU A 67 -13.36 6.11 4.04
CA LEU A 67 -11.97 6.10 3.61
C LEU A 67 -11.64 7.42 2.92
N GLU A 68 -10.50 7.99 3.26
CA GLU A 68 -10.00 9.17 2.55
C GLU A 68 -9.38 8.72 1.23
N VAL A 69 -9.82 9.32 0.12
CA VAL A 69 -9.38 8.94 -1.22
C VAL A 69 -8.93 10.18 -1.96
N VAL A 70 -7.73 10.13 -2.53
CA VAL A 70 -7.10 11.29 -3.18
C VAL A 70 -6.60 10.89 -4.56
N GLN A 71 -6.91 11.69 -5.58
CA GLN A 71 -6.33 11.50 -6.89
C GLN A 71 -4.87 11.95 -6.87
N ASP A 72 -3.97 11.05 -7.26
CA ASP A 72 -2.53 11.34 -7.26
C ASP A 72 -1.82 10.45 -8.27
N ASP A 73 -0.75 10.97 -8.87
CA ASP A 73 0.04 10.28 -9.88
C ASP A 73 1.37 9.86 -9.30
N ILE A 74 1.66 8.55 -9.28
CA ILE A 74 2.92 8.02 -8.75
C ILE A 74 4.15 8.57 -9.49
N LEU A 75 3.97 8.98 -10.74
CA LEU A 75 5.07 9.58 -11.52
C LEU A 75 5.32 11.05 -11.17
N ALA A 76 4.38 11.70 -10.52
CA ALA A 76 4.49 13.09 -10.07
C ALA A 76 3.69 13.27 -8.78
N PRO A 77 4.11 12.60 -7.69
CA PRO A 77 3.30 12.57 -6.48
C PRO A 77 3.23 13.90 -5.75
N GLY A 78 2.04 14.21 -5.23
CA GLY A 78 1.83 15.33 -4.33
C GLY A 78 2.31 14.94 -2.94
N PHE A 79 3.48 15.37 -2.54
CA PHE A 79 4.15 14.87 -1.34
C PHE A 79 3.33 15.03 -0.06
N GLU A 80 2.47 16.04 0.03
CA GLU A 80 1.68 16.27 1.25
C GLU A 80 0.79 15.07 1.62
N VAL A 81 0.37 14.28 0.61
CA VAL A 81 -0.42 13.08 0.85
C VAL A 81 0.37 12.04 1.66
N TYR A 82 1.67 11.96 1.41
CA TYR A 82 2.54 10.92 1.98
C TYR A 82 3.35 11.38 3.18
N LYS A 83 3.39 12.67 3.42
CA LYS A 83 4.14 13.24 4.53
C LYS A 83 3.66 12.65 5.86
N ALA A 84 4.59 12.25 6.69
CA ALA A 84 4.34 11.63 8.00
C ALA A 84 3.69 10.25 7.94
N ALA A 85 3.65 9.60 6.77
CA ALA A 85 3.20 8.22 6.68
C ALA A 85 4.17 7.30 7.42
N GLY A 86 3.62 6.30 8.11
CA GLY A 86 4.43 5.24 8.73
C GLY A 86 4.58 4.04 7.81
N LEU A 87 3.70 3.92 6.82
CA LEU A 87 3.74 2.86 5.83
C LEU A 87 3.10 3.35 4.54
N ILE A 88 3.74 3.04 3.42
CA ILE A 88 3.16 3.13 2.09
C ILE A 88 3.07 1.71 1.56
N TYR A 89 1.93 1.33 0.99
CA TYR A 89 1.81 0.00 0.42
C TYR A 89 1.06 0.05 -0.91
N SER A 90 1.25 -0.98 -1.72
CA SER A 90 0.57 -1.13 -2.99
C SER A 90 0.28 -2.60 -3.26
N ILE A 91 -0.89 -2.88 -3.80
CA ILE A 91 -1.35 -4.23 -4.09
C ILE A 91 -1.34 -4.41 -5.59
N ARG A 92 -0.58 -5.40 -6.06
CA ARG A 92 -0.44 -5.75 -7.47
C ARG A 92 -0.02 -4.55 -8.34
N PRO A 93 0.98 -3.75 -7.90
CA PRO A 93 1.43 -2.66 -8.75
C PRO A 93 2.10 -3.22 -10.01
N PRO A 94 2.01 -2.52 -11.15
CA PRO A 94 2.84 -2.90 -12.30
C PRO A 94 4.32 -2.87 -11.89
N PRO A 95 5.11 -3.88 -12.30
CA PRO A 95 6.51 -3.96 -11.86
C PRO A 95 7.35 -2.73 -12.20
N GLU A 96 7.04 -2.05 -13.29
CA GLU A 96 7.77 -0.84 -13.72
C GLU A 96 7.60 0.32 -12.73
N PHE A 97 6.58 0.31 -11.88
CA PHE A 97 6.37 1.36 -10.89
C PHE A 97 7.01 1.08 -9.54
N VAL A 98 7.60 -0.10 -9.35
CA VAL A 98 8.26 -0.43 -8.08
C VAL A 98 9.39 0.56 -7.76
N PRO A 99 10.26 0.96 -8.71
CA PRO A 99 11.26 1.97 -8.41
C PRO A 99 10.66 3.32 -7.97
N GLU A 100 9.52 3.70 -8.54
CA GLU A 100 8.86 4.95 -8.15
C GLU A 100 8.28 4.85 -6.75
N LEU A 101 7.74 3.69 -6.38
CA LEU A 101 7.26 3.45 -5.02
C LEU A 101 8.40 3.53 -4.01
N VAL A 102 9.56 2.96 -4.34
CA VAL A 102 10.75 3.03 -3.47
C VAL A 102 11.19 4.48 -3.28
N LYS A 103 11.22 5.28 -4.35
CA LYS A 103 11.57 6.70 -4.26
C LYS A 103 10.61 7.44 -3.35
N LEU A 104 9.32 7.18 -3.50
CA LEU A 104 8.28 7.83 -2.70
C LEU A 104 8.43 7.49 -1.22
N ALA A 105 8.58 6.21 -0.90
CA ALA A 105 8.73 5.76 0.48
C ALA A 105 10.01 6.31 1.10
N SER A 106 11.10 6.36 0.34
CA SER A 106 12.36 6.93 0.81
C SER A 106 12.21 8.41 1.14
N LYS A 107 11.53 9.16 0.27
CA LYS A 107 11.28 10.58 0.51
C LYS A 107 10.38 10.80 1.73
N ALA A 108 9.41 9.94 1.93
CA ALA A 108 8.51 10.01 3.09
C ALA A 108 9.14 9.44 4.37
N ASP A 109 10.30 8.82 4.25
CA ASP A 109 11.02 8.19 5.37
C ASP A 109 10.17 7.14 6.08
N CYS A 110 9.60 6.22 5.31
CA CYS A 110 8.75 5.17 5.86
C CYS A 110 8.98 3.83 5.15
N ASP A 111 8.43 2.77 5.74
CA ASP A 111 8.50 1.44 5.17
C ASP A 111 7.61 1.34 3.93
N LEU A 112 7.96 0.42 3.03
CA LEU A 112 7.19 0.11 1.82
C LEU A 112 6.82 -1.37 1.81
N LEU A 113 5.53 -1.64 1.56
CA LEU A 113 5.04 -3.01 1.44
C LEU A 113 4.42 -3.19 0.06
N ILE A 114 4.77 -4.28 -0.62
CA ILE A 114 4.19 -4.63 -1.92
C ILE A 114 3.63 -6.03 -1.86
N ARG A 115 2.38 -6.15 -2.25
CA ARG A 115 1.72 -7.43 -2.42
C ARG A 115 1.62 -7.70 -3.92
N PRO A 116 2.52 -8.56 -4.50
CA PRO A 116 2.50 -8.84 -5.93
C PRO A 116 1.34 -9.76 -6.32
N TYR A 117 1.18 -10.01 -7.60
CA TYR A 117 0.22 -11.01 -8.06
C TYR A 117 0.58 -12.37 -7.48
N SER A 118 -0.44 -13.10 -7.03
CA SER A 118 -0.25 -14.43 -6.45
C SER A 118 0.37 -15.37 -7.48
N GLY A 119 1.43 -16.08 -7.09
CA GLY A 119 2.13 -16.98 -7.98
C GLY A 119 2.97 -16.29 -9.05
N GLU A 120 2.96 -14.97 -9.08
CA GLU A 120 3.69 -14.18 -10.06
C GLU A 120 4.98 -13.68 -9.45
N VAL A 121 6.10 -14.06 -10.05
CA VAL A 121 7.39 -13.48 -9.72
C VAL A 121 8.02 -12.80 -10.93
N ALA A 122 7.47 -13.03 -12.13
CA ALA A 122 7.95 -12.41 -13.35
C ALA A 122 7.75 -10.90 -13.28
N GLY A 123 8.81 -10.15 -13.48
CA GLY A 123 8.78 -8.69 -13.41
C GLY A 123 9.03 -8.11 -12.02
N TYR A 124 8.89 -8.92 -10.96
CA TYR A 124 9.21 -8.49 -9.60
C TYR A 124 10.51 -9.18 -9.17
N SER A 125 11.59 -8.41 -9.13
CA SER A 125 12.93 -8.97 -8.81
C SER A 125 13.31 -8.75 -7.36
N PHE A 126 12.36 -8.90 -6.45
CA PHE A 126 12.58 -8.59 -5.03
C PHE A 126 13.69 -9.43 -4.39
N SER A 127 13.82 -10.69 -4.80
CA SER A 127 14.86 -11.57 -4.26
C SER A 127 16.27 -11.13 -4.64
N GLN A 128 16.38 -10.27 -5.66
CA GLN A 128 17.67 -9.75 -6.14
C GLN A 128 17.92 -8.32 -5.68
N MET A 129 16.99 -7.71 -4.94
CA MET A 129 17.09 -6.34 -4.46
C MET A 129 17.46 -6.34 -2.98
N ASP A 130 18.50 -5.58 -2.65
CA ASP A 130 18.94 -5.46 -1.26
C ASP A 130 17.86 -4.85 -0.38
N GLY A 131 17.71 -5.39 0.81
CA GLY A 131 16.83 -4.84 1.83
C GLY A 131 15.41 -5.39 1.83
N TRP A 132 14.97 -6.01 0.74
CA TRP A 132 13.64 -6.61 0.69
C TRP A 132 13.59 -7.93 1.44
N LYS A 133 12.49 -8.16 2.14
CA LYS A 133 12.23 -9.46 2.77
C LYS A 133 10.81 -9.91 2.48
N ILE A 134 10.63 -11.23 2.43
CA ILE A 134 9.32 -11.85 2.27
C ILE A 134 8.69 -11.99 3.63
N VAL A 135 7.43 -11.55 3.74
CA VAL A 135 6.64 -11.73 4.96
C VAL A 135 5.45 -12.60 4.62
N LYS A 136 5.15 -13.55 5.50
CA LYS A 136 3.99 -14.42 5.37
C LYS A 136 3.11 -14.29 6.59
N ASN A 137 1.81 -14.14 6.35
CA ASN A 137 0.81 -14.07 7.41
C ASN A 137 -0.36 -14.94 6.95
N ASN A 138 -0.43 -16.16 7.46
CA ASN A 138 -1.36 -17.19 6.99
C ASN A 138 -1.13 -17.46 5.50
N THR A 139 -2.12 -17.25 4.65
CA THR A 139 -1.99 -17.47 3.20
C THR A 139 -1.46 -16.26 2.45
N ALA A 140 -1.37 -15.10 3.12
CA ALA A 140 -0.85 -13.90 2.47
C ALA A 140 0.67 -13.94 2.41
N SER A 141 1.22 -13.52 1.26
CA SER A 141 2.66 -13.41 1.05
C SER A 141 2.95 -12.08 0.39
N PHE A 142 3.84 -11.30 0.97
CA PHE A 142 4.14 -9.96 0.47
C PHE A 142 5.57 -9.58 0.80
N TYR A 143 6.05 -8.51 0.19
CA TYR A 143 7.42 -8.04 0.33
C TYR A 143 7.46 -6.73 1.10
N LEU A 144 8.41 -6.63 2.02
CA LEU A 144 8.56 -5.47 2.88
C LEU A 144 9.97 -4.90 2.74
N LEU A 145 10.06 -3.59 2.51
CA LEU A 145 11.31 -2.84 2.50
C LEU A 145 11.27 -1.85 3.64
N LYS A 146 12.07 -2.10 4.67
CA LYS A 146 12.16 -1.21 5.81
C LYS A 146 12.91 0.07 5.41
N LYS A 147 12.55 1.19 6.02
CA LYS A 147 13.11 2.50 5.65
C LYS A 147 14.63 2.56 5.81
N GLU A 148 15.20 1.83 6.75
CA GLU A 148 16.65 1.81 6.96
C GLU A 148 17.40 1.06 5.86
N HIS A 149 16.71 0.40 4.94
CA HIS A 149 17.30 -0.32 3.81
C HIS A 149 16.99 0.32 2.46
N GLN A 150 16.46 1.52 2.46
CA GLN A 150 16.10 2.22 1.23
C GLN A 150 17.25 3.08 0.68
#